data_67a514f1ef59b0ce4471cd4642148135
#
_entry.id   67a514f1ef59b0ce4471cd4642148135
#
_cell.length_a   1.000
_cell.length_b   1.000
_cell.length_c   1.000
_cell.angle_alpha   90.00
_cell.angle_beta   90.00
_cell.angle_gamma   90.00
#
_symmetry.space_group_name_H-M   'P 1'
#
loop_
_entity.id
_entity.type
_entity.pdbx_description
1 polymer ?
#
loop_
_entity_poly.entity_id
_entity_poly.type
_entity_poly.pdbx_seq_one_letter_code
_entity_poly.pdbx_strand_id
1 'polypeptide(L)'
;MGLFDIFRPTDINEELKTMKETPGAVLLDVREVDEYEEEHIPDSVNIPLSEFDQIENMHYEKDTPLFVYCHSGRRSGAAVLRLRELGYTNAKNIGGIIHYKKV
;
A
#
# COMPACT_ATOMS: atom_id res chain seq x y z
N MET A 1 -13.83 -11.86 19.33
CA MET A 1 -13.89 -10.82 18.30
C MET A 1 -15.30 -10.50 17.93
N GLY A 2 -15.68 -9.24 18.05
CA GLY A 2 -17.03 -8.81 17.71
C GLY A 2 -17.12 -8.29 16.29
N LEU A 3 -18.37 -8.05 15.84
CA LEU A 3 -18.65 -7.49 14.53
C LEU A 3 -17.97 -6.14 14.31
N PHE A 4 -17.69 -5.41 15.38
CA PHE A 4 -17.07 -4.09 15.29
C PHE A 4 -15.65 -4.12 14.73
N ASP A 5 -14.96 -5.24 14.87
CA ASP A 5 -13.60 -5.36 14.36
C ASP A 5 -13.55 -5.37 12.84
N ILE A 6 -14.64 -5.80 12.19
CA ILE A 6 -14.76 -5.84 10.74
C ILE A 6 -14.79 -4.43 10.14
N PHE A 7 -15.38 -3.49 10.90
CA PHE A 7 -15.59 -2.11 10.44
C PHE A 7 -14.55 -1.13 10.98
N ARG A 8 -13.53 -1.64 11.64
CA ARG A 8 -12.47 -0.81 12.21
C ARG A 8 -11.68 -0.13 11.11
N PRO A 9 -11.54 1.20 11.14
CA PRO A 9 -10.73 1.90 10.14
C PRO A 9 -9.29 1.44 10.20
N THR A 10 -8.66 1.33 9.05
CA THR A 10 -7.23 1.01 8.97
C THR A 10 -6.42 2.21 9.45
N ASP A 11 -5.50 1.97 10.36
CA ASP A 11 -4.58 3.01 10.84
C ASP A 11 -3.24 2.85 10.14
N ILE A 12 -2.97 3.73 9.19
CA ILE A 12 -1.73 3.67 8.39
C ILE A 12 -0.49 3.71 9.28
N ASN A 13 -0.54 4.43 10.39
CA ASN A 13 0.63 4.56 11.26
C ASN A 13 0.96 3.24 11.95
N GLU A 14 -0.05 2.51 12.38
CA GLU A 14 0.14 1.18 12.97
C GLU A 14 0.60 0.18 11.91
N GLU A 15 0.05 0.27 10.71
CA GLU A 15 0.43 -0.61 9.60
C GLU A 15 1.89 -0.39 9.19
N LEU A 16 2.37 0.85 9.25
CA LEU A 16 3.77 1.15 8.94
C LEU A 16 4.72 0.56 9.99
N LYS A 17 4.31 0.49 11.24
CA LYS A 17 5.08 -0.18 12.28
C LYS A 17 5.17 -1.68 11.98
N THR A 18 4.05 -2.27 11.62
CA THR A 18 4.00 -3.69 11.24
C THR A 18 4.91 -3.96 10.04
N MET A 19 4.88 -3.06 9.06
CA MET A 19 5.72 -3.20 7.86
C MET A 19 7.19 -3.24 8.20
N LYS A 20 7.64 -2.35 9.10
CA LYS A 20 9.04 -2.29 9.50
C LYS A 20 9.51 -3.58 10.17
N GLU A 21 8.60 -4.32 10.76
CA GLU A 21 8.89 -5.59 11.43
C GLU A 21 8.66 -6.79 10.53
N THR A 22 8.25 -6.56 9.28
CA THR A 22 7.93 -7.64 8.34
C THR A 22 9.09 -7.81 7.35
N PRO A 23 9.83 -8.93 7.42
CA PRO A 23 10.95 -9.15 6.50
C PRO A 23 10.50 -9.16 5.05
N GLY A 24 11.25 -8.45 4.21
CA GLY A 24 10.99 -8.40 2.78
C GLY A 24 9.81 -7.52 2.37
N ALA A 25 9.20 -6.80 3.30
CA ALA A 25 8.05 -5.96 3.00
C ALA A 25 8.41 -4.80 2.06
N VAL A 26 7.49 -4.46 1.17
CA VAL A 26 7.62 -3.33 0.25
C VAL A 26 6.44 -2.40 0.48
N LEU A 27 6.73 -1.10 0.53
CA LEU A 27 5.71 -0.07 0.68
C LEU A 27 5.44 0.55 -0.70
N LEU A 28 4.21 0.41 -1.18
CA LEU A 28 3.81 0.93 -2.49
C LEU A 28 2.92 2.15 -2.35
N ASP A 29 3.29 3.23 -3.06
CA ASP A 29 2.49 4.43 -3.22
C ASP A 29 1.86 4.36 -4.61
N VAL A 30 0.54 4.26 -4.68
CA VAL A 30 -0.17 4.13 -5.96
C VAL A 30 -0.82 5.43 -6.42
N ARG A 31 -0.38 6.56 -5.83
CA ARG A 31 -0.78 7.88 -6.29
C ARG A 31 -0.04 8.22 -7.58
N GLU A 32 -0.44 9.31 -8.23
CA GLU A 32 0.25 9.74 -9.44
C GLU A 32 1.63 10.31 -9.11
N VAL A 33 2.48 10.38 -10.12
CA VAL A 33 3.88 10.78 -9.96
C VAL A 33 4.02 12.16 -9.31
N ASP A 34 3.21 13.12 -9.74
CA ASP A 34 3.26 14.49 -9.20
C ASP A 34 2.89 14.54 -7.71
N GLU A 35 1.93 13.74 -7.29
CA GLU A 35 1.57 13.63 -5.87
C GLU A 35 2.75 13.07 -5.06
N TYR A 36 3.38 12.04 -5.60
CA TYR A 36 4.52 11.38 -4.96
C TYR A 36 5.73 12.32 -4.84
N GLU A 37 6.01 13.06 -5.90
CA GLU A 37 7.13 13.99 -5.91
C GLU A 37 6.94 15.12 -4.90
N GLU A 38 5.71 15.58 -4.72
CA GLU A 38 5.39 16.63 -3.77
C GLU A 38 5.63 16.18 -2.34
N GLU A 39 5.18 14.99 -1.99
CA GLU A 39 5.37 14.41 -0.67
C GLU A 39 5.07 12.91 -0.74
N HIS A 40 5.85 12.10 -0.04
CA HIS A 40 5.56 10.67 0.07
C HIS A 40 6.13 10.12 1.37
N ILE A 41 5.65 8.94 1.75
CA ILE A 41 6.17 8.27 2.95
C ILE A 41 7.57 7.73 2.64
N PRO A 42 8.55 7.93 3.53
CA PRO A 42 9.91 7.44 3.30
C PRO A 42 9.95 5.96 2.93
N ASP A 43 10.84 5.62 2.01
CA ASP A 43 11.09 4.25 1.52
C ASP A 43 9.97 3.66 0.67
N SER A 44 8.95 4.46 0.31
CA SER A 44 7.90 3.97 -0.58
C SER A 44 8.38 3.96 -2.03
N VAL A 45 7.81 3.02 -2.79
CA VAL A 45 8.03 2.89 -4.23
C VAL A 45 6.77 3.35 -4.93
N ASN A 46 6.89 4.27 -5.88
CA ASN A 46 5.72 4.81 -6.58
C ASN A 46 5.40 3.99 -7.83
N ILE A 47 4.22 3.41 -7.85
CA ILE A 47 3.68 2.74 -9.03
C ILE A 47 2.25 3.26 -9.18
N PRO A 48 2.03 4.29 -10.02
CA PRO A 48 0.70 4.88 -10.16
C PRO A 48 -0.35 3.88 -10.58
N LEU A 49 -1.54 3.99 -10.00
CA LEU A 49 -2.64 3.09 -10.37
C LEU A 49 -2.94 3.17 -11.87
N SER A 50 -2.80 4.36 -12.49
CA SER A 50 -3.02 4.56 -13.91
C SER A 50 -2.04 3.75 -14.79
N GLU A 51 -0.92 3.32 -14.23
CA GLU A 51 0.12 2.57 -14.93
C GLU A 51 0.49 1.31 -14.15
N PHE A 52 -0.49 0.70 -13.50
CA PHE A 52 -0.22 -0.33 -12.49
C PHE A 52 0.39 -1.61 -13.04
N ASP A 53 0.29 -1.85 -14.35
CA ASP A 53 0.94 -3.01 -14.97
C ASP A 53 2.47 -2.96 -14.82
N GLN A 54 3.03 -1.79 -14.51
CA GLN A 54 4.46 -1.64 -14.23
C GLN A 54 4.91 -2.47 -13.02
N ILE A 55 3.99 -2.91 -12.16
CA ILE A 55 4.34 -3.77 -11.03
C ILE A 55 5.08 -5.04 -11.48
N GLU A 56 4.73 -5.55 -12.67
CA GLU A 56 5.37 -6.74 -13.22
C GLU A 56 6.86 -6.51 -13.52
N ASN A 57 7.24 -5.28 -13.80
CA ASN A 57 8.65 -4.93 -14.09
C ASN A 57 9.51 -4.91 -12.83
N MET A 58 8.90 -4.93 -11.65
CA MET A 58 9.63 -4.95 -10.39
C MET A 58 10.13 -6.35 -10.03
N HIS A 59 9.56 -7.37 -10.65
CA HIS A 59 9.93 -8.77 -10.43
C HIS A 59 9.85 -9.20 -8.96
N TYR A 60 8.89 -8.66 -8.21
CA TYR A 60 8.66 -9.12 -6.84
C TYR A 60 8.11 -10.55 -6.85
N GLU A 61 8.53 -11.33 -5.86
CA GLU A 61 7.93 -12.64 -5.65
C GLU A 61 6.45 -12.47 -5.33
N LYS A 62 5.64 -13.44 -5.73
CA LYS A 62 4.17 -13.32 -5.59
C LYS A 62 3.69 -13.32 -4.14
N ASP A 63 4.51 -13.79 -3.21
CA ASP A 63 4.20 -13.76 -1.78
C ASP A 63 4.84 -12.59 -1.04
N THR A 64 5.52 -11.68 -1.73
CA THR A 64 6.11 -10.50 -1.13
C THR A 64 5.04 -9.72 -0.34
N PRO A 65 5.32 -9.37 0.93
CA PRO A 65 4.38 -8.53 1.68
C PRO A 65 4.34 -7.13 1.06
N LEU A 66 3.21 -6.78 0.47
CA LEU A 66 3.03 -5.48 -0.19
C LEU A 66 2.06 -4.63 0.64
N PHE A 67 2.59 -3.54 1.20
CA PHE A 67 1.79 -2.58 1.96
C PHE A 67 1.50 -1.42 1.02
N VAL A 68 0.23 -1.20 0.70
CA VAL A 68 -0.19 -0.29 -0.37
C VAL A 68 -0.98 0.88 0.19
N TYR A 69 -0.60 2.10 -0.17
CA TYR A 69 -1.32 3.29 0.25
C TYR A 69 -1.55 4.26 -0.91
N CYS A 70 -2.50 5.15 -0.72
CA CYS A 70 -2.73 6.25 -1.66
C CYS A 70 -3.03 7.52 -0.85
N HIS A 71 -3.86 8.42 -1.38
CA HIS A 71 -4.22 9.63 -0.65
C HIS A 71 -5.17 9.32 0.52
N SER A 72 -6.27 8.62 0.24
CA SER A 72 -7.33 8.34 1.22
C SER A 72 -7.58 6.85 1.48
N GLY A 73 -6.97 5.96 0.71
CA GLY A 73 -7.18 4.52 0.80
C GLY A 73 -8.04 3.94 -0.32
N ARG A 74 -8.62 4.80 -1.15
CA ARG A 74 -9.52 4.35 -2.23
C ARG A 74 -8.79 3.71 -3.40
N ARG A 75 -7.81 4.42 -3.94
CA ARG A 75 -7.01 3.91 -5.06
C ARG A 75 -6.18 2.71 -4.64
N SER A 76 -5.67 2.71 -3.41
CA SER A 76 -4.91 1.58 -2.89
C SER A 76 -5.79 0.34 -2.73
N GLY A 77 -7.08 0.52 -2.41
CA GLY A 77 -8.02 -0.58 -2.41
C GLY A 77 -8.15 -1.22 -3.78
N ALA A 78 -8.29 -0.40 -4.82
CA ALA A 78 -8.36 -0.88 -6.21
C ALA A 78 -7.04 -1.57 -6.61
N ALA A 79 -5.91 -1.02 -6.21
CA ALA A 79 -4.60 -1.59 -6.49
C ALA A 79 -4.45 -2.98 -5.86
N VAL A 80 -4.92 -3.16 -4.63
CA VAL A 80 -4.85 -4.45 -3.94
C VAL A 80 -5.68 -5.50 -4.70
N LEU A 81 -6.86 -5.14 -5.17
CA LEU A 81 -7.67 -6.06 -5.98
C LEU A 81 -6.94 -6.45 -7.25
N ARG A 82 -6.31 -5.49 -7.91
CA ARG A 82 -5.53 -5.75 -9.13
C ARG A 82 -4.34 -6.67 -8.84
N LEU A 83 -3.65 -6.43 -7.72
CA LEU A 83 -2.53 -7.28 -7.31
C LEU A 83 -2.98 -8.73 -7.13
N ARG A 84 -4.13 -8.94 -6.51
CA ARG A 84 -4.66 -10.29 -6.32
C ARG A 84 -4.98 -10.96 -7.65
N GLU A 85 -5.55 -10.21 -8.59
CA GLU A 85 -5.79 -10.72 -9.95
C GLU A 85 -4.50 -11.14 -10.63
N LEU A 86 -3.41 -10.40 -10.38
CA LEU A 86 -2.10 -10.70 -10.97
C LEU A 86 -1.36 -11.83 -10.23
N GLY A 87 -1.96 -12.38 -9.18
CA GLY A 87 -1.38 -13.51 -8.46
C GLY A 87 -0.58 -13.16 -7.21
N TYR A 88 -0.53 -11.88 -6.81
CA TYR A 88 0.13 -11.49 -5.57
C TYR A 88 -0.78 -11.87 -4.39
N THR A 89 -0.24 -12.64 -3.46
CA THR A 89 -1.03 -13.26 -2.40
C THR A 89 -0.97 -12.53 -1.06
N ASN A 90 -0.09 -11.54 -0.94
CA ASN A 90 0.17 -10.90 0.35
C ASN A 90 0.15 -9.37 0.24
N ALA A 91 -0.89 -8.84 -0.38
CA ALA A 91 -1.07 -7.39 -0.56
C ALA A 91 -2.14 -6.88 0.41
N LYS A 92 -1.88 -5.71 0.99
CA LYS A 92 -2.73 -5.11 2.01
C LYS A 92 -2.88 -3.62 1.76
N ASN A 93 -4.12 -3.13 1.80
CA ASN A 93 -4.41 -1.70 1.74
C ASN A 93 -4.22 -1.12 3.15
N ILE A 94 -3.26 -0.22 3.32
CA ILE A 94 -2.98 0.38 4.63
C ILE A 94 -3.57 1.78 4.81
N GLY A 95 -4.31 2.26 3.82
CA GLY A 95 -5.04 3.51 3.96
C GLY A 95 -4.45 4.66 3.20
N GLY A 96 -4.54 5.85 3.75
CA GLY A 96 -4.17 7.08 3.06
C GLY A 96 -3.15 7.94 3.77
N ILE A 97 -2.30 8.59 2.98
CA ILE A 97 -1.26 9.48 3.48
C ILE A 97 -1.84 10.67 4.25
N ILE A 98 -3.12 11.03 4.01
CA ILE A 98 -3.77 12.10 4.76
C ILE A 98 -3.81 11.82 6.26
N HIS A 99 -3.73 10.57 6.68
CA HIS A 99 -3.71 10.17 8.08
C HIS A 99 -2.32 9.81 8.59
N TYR A 100 -1.31 9.92 7.73
CA TYR A 100 0.06 9.62 8.11
C TYR A 100 0.62 10.68 9.03
N LYS A 101 1.20 10.25 10.15
CA LYS A 101 1.84 11.15 11.11
C LYS A 101 3.34 10.97 11.02
N LYS A 102 4.01 12.04 10.67
CA LYS A 102 5.48 12.06 10.69
C LYS A 102 5.94 12.02 12.15
N VAL A 103 6.92 11.18 12.41
CA VAL A 103 7.48 11.03 13.75
C VAL A 103 8.82 11.76 13.83
#